data_af3601bbb1c67ad8103ea760dbbf25f3
#
_entry.id   af3601bbb1c67ad8103ea760dbbf25f3
#
_cell.length_a   1.000
_cell.length_b   1.000
_cell.length_c   1.000
_cell.angle_alpha   90.00
_cell.angle_beta   90.00
_cell.angle_gamma   90.00
#
_symmetry.space_group_name_H-M   'P 1'
#
loop_
_entity.id
_entity.type
_entity.pdbx_description
1 polymer ?
#
loop_
_entity_poly.entity_id
_entity_poly.type
_entity_poly.pdbx_seq_one_letter_code
_entity_poly.pdbx_strand_id
1 'polypeptide(L)'
;MEENNGKVKYTLKVIALTALVTCLLTNTFKDVIYVRNNGKINNKVQKVSKIISDYSLFDIDEDKMADYAATGLAAAVDDHYTNYYNKEAFASFNTSLSNSFYGIGIVVSVDSSNNKLVVVSPVDGGPSANAGILSGDYIVAVDGVEYTGDQMSEAVSIMRGDDIKDKKGTQVTVTIERDGARQHYVITRDVVKVNTVSSKMLDDEIAYVRITEFNSVDTNEEGAQDTYDEFKSAIDSLSK
;
A
#
# COMPACT_ATOMS: atom_id res chain seq x y z
N MET A 1 53.92 -30.51 27.59
CA MET A 1 53.11 -29.81 26.55
C MET A 1 51.58 -29.92 26.79
N GLU A 2 51.06 -30.97 27.37
CA GLU A 2 49.62 -31.17 27.61
C GLU A 2 49.02 -30.27 28.71
N GLU A 3 49.77 -29.95 29.76
CA GLU A 3 49.28 -29.10 30.88
C GLU A 3 49.01 -27.65 30.46
N ASN A 4 49.76 -27.16 29.46
CA ASN A 4 49.56 -25.80 28.96
C ASN A 4 48.28 -25.69 28.06
N ASN A 5 47.94 -26.79 27.38
CA ASN A 5 46.75 -26.85 26.50
C ASN A 5 45.44 -26.86 27.32
N GLY A 6 45.46 -27.45 28.54
CA GLY A 6 44.31 -27.45 29.46
C GLY A 6 44.01 -26.04 30.03
N LYS A 7 45.07 -25.32 30.42
CA LYS A 7 44.94 -23.94 30.94
C LYS A 7 44.43 -22.98 29.89
N VAL A 8 44.90 -23.08 28.64
CA VAL A 8 44.43 -22.24 27.51
C VAL A 8 42.95 -22.51 27.19
N LYS A 9 42.54 -23.79 27.14
CA LYS A 9 41.13 -24.16 26.94
C LYS A 9 40.20 -23.64 28.06
N TYR A 10 40.67 -23.71 29.29
CA TYR A 10 39.89 -23.18 30.43
C TYR A 10 39.75 -21.66 30.34
N THR A 11 40.85 -20.93 30.06
CA THR A 11 40.83 -19.46 29.91
C THR A 11 39.90 -19.02 28.76
N LEU A 12 39.92 -19.72 27.62
CA LEU A 12 39.02 -19.45 26.51
C LEU A 12 37.55 -19.68 26.87
N LYS A 13 37.24 -20.73 27.64
CA LYS A 13 35.86 -20.96 28.12
C LYS A 13 35.38 -19.87 29.08
N VAL A 14 36.26 -19.42 29.99
CA VAL A 14 35.95 -18.32 30.92
C VAL A 14 35.71 -17.00 30.16
N ILE A 15 36.55 -16.67 29.17
CA ILE A 15 36.39 -15.49 28.34
C ILE A 15 35.09 -15.56 27.55
N ALA A 16 34.77 -16.69 26.94
CA ALA A 16 33.53 -16.87 26.19
C ALA A 16 32.29 -16.75 27.08
N LEU A 17 32.33 -17.33 28.27
CA LEU A 17 31.22 -17.23 29.24
C LEU A 17 31.03 -15.79 29.74
N THR A 18 32.14 -15.10 30.06
CA THR A 18 32.09 -13.70 30.50
C THR A 18 31.54 -12.79 29.40
N ALA A 19 31.97 -12.98 28.15
CA ALA A 19 31.45 -12.23 27.00
C ALA A 19 29.95 -12.47 26.80
N LEU A 20 29.49 -13.71 26.93
CA LEU A 20 28.07 -14.06 26.78
C LEU A 20 27.23 -13.47 27.93
N VAL A 21 27.69 -13.53 29.17
CA VAL A 21 27.00 -12.92 30.33
C VAL A 21 26.97 -11.40 30.20
N THR A 22 28.05 -10.76 29.76
CA THR A 22 28.10 -9.31 29.55
C THR A 22 27.15 -8.89 28.42
N CYS A 23 27.08 -9.65 27.34
CA CYS A 23 26.17 -9.39 26.22
C CYS A 23 24.69 -9.50 26.66
N LEU A 24 24.35 -10.53 27.44
CA LEU A 24 23.01 -10.69 28.00
C LEU A 24 22.65 -9.55 28.97
N LEU A 25 23.56 -9.19 29.87
CA LEU A 25 23.34 -8.10 30.83
C LEU A 25 23.19 -6.74 30.13
N THR A 26 23.98 -6.44 29.11
CA THR A 26 23.87 -5.18 28.35
C THR A 26 22.57 -5.09 27.56
N ASN A 27 22.09 -6.17 26.98
CA ASN A 27 20.81 -6.17 26.29
C ASN A 27 19.65 -5.99 27.27
N THR A 28 19.61 -6.75 28.36
CA THR A 28 18.56 -6.57 29.40
C THR A 28 18.60 -5.18 30.03
N PHE A 29 19.79 -4.58 30.21
CA PHE A 29 19.92 -3.22 30.75
C PHE A 29 19.41 -2.15 29.79
N LYS A 30 19.65 -2.33 28.48
CA LYS A 30 19.06 -1.44 27.44
C LYS A 30 17.53 -1.49 27.46
N ASP A 31 16.96 -2.68 27.53
CA ASP A 31 15.51 -2.86 27.57
C ASP A 31 14.89 -2.26 28.83
N VAL A 32 15.53 -2.44 29.99
CA VAL A 32 15.08 -1.83 31.27
C VAL A 32 15.16 -0.29 31.23
N ILE A 33 16.22 0.28 30.64
CA ILE A 33 16.34 1.74 30.50
C ILE A 33 15.29 2.27 29.53
N TYR A 34 15.05 1.58 28.41
CA TYR A 34 14.04 1.98 27.44
C TYR A 34 12.63 1.99 28.05
N VAL A 35 12.26 0.92 28.74
CA VAL A 35 10.97 0.80 29.44
C VAL A 35 10.82 1.87 30.53
N ARG A 36 11.87 2.17 31.27
CA ARG A 36 11.86 3.20 32.32
C ARG A 36 11.68 4.62 31.77
N ASN A 37 12.30 4.94 30.64
CA ASN A 37 12.16 6.26 30.00
C ASN A 37 10.77 6.46 29.37
N ASN A 38 10.16 5.41 28.83
CA ASN A 38 8.83 5.44 28.21
C ASN A 38 7.70 5.05 29.17
N GLY A 39 7.98 4.94 30.47
CA GLY A 39 7.03 4.44 31.48
C GLY A 39 5.70 5.21 31.54
N LYS A 40 5.70 6.51 31.23
CA LYS A 40 4.45 7.31 31.25
C LYS A 40 3.51 6.92 30.12
N ILE A 41 4.03 6.77 28.90
CA ILE A 41 3.22 6.39 27.71
C ILE A 41 2.72 4.96 27.90
N ASN A 42 3.63 4.03 28.17
CA ASN A 42 3.29 2.63 28.35
C ASN A 42 2.26 2.42 29.46
N ASN A 43 2.48 3.03 30.66
CA ASN A 43 1.54 2.94 31.77
C ASN A 43 0.16 3.54 31.44
N LYS A 44 0.09 4.61 30.65
CA LYS A 44 -1.18 5.22 30.27
C LYS A 44 -1.92 4.34 29.28
N VAL A 45 -1.24 3.87 28.24
CA VAL A 45 -1.84 2.98 27.22
C VAL A 45 -2.32 1.67 27.85
N GLN A 46 -1.48 1.02 28.70
CA GLN A 46 -1.88 -0.21 29.40
C GLN A 46 -3.07 -0.01 30.34
N LYS A 47 -3.13 1.09 31.10
CA LYS A 47 -4.28 1.37 31.98
C LYS A 47 -5.56 1.55 31.18
N VAL A 48 -5.51 2.30 30.07
CA VAL A 48 -6.67 2.52 29.22
C VAL A 48 -7.11 1.21 28.57
N SER A 49 -6.18 0.44 28.01
CA SER A 49 -6.43 -0.88 27.45
C SER A 49 -7.12 -1.80 28.45
N LYS A 50 -6.57 -1.86 29.69
CA LYS A 50 -7.16 -2.69 30.76
C LYS A 50 -8.57 -2.26 31.13
N ILE A 51 -8.83 -0.96 31.25
CA ILE A 51 -10.17 -0.46 31.56
C ILE A 51 -11.15 -0.83 30.46
N ILE A 52 -10.75 -0.68 29.19
CA ILE A 52 -11.58 -1.08 28.05
C ILE A 52 -11.86 -2.59 28.11
N SER A 53 -10.82 -3.42 28.30
CA SER A 53 -10.98 -4.87 28.39
C SER A 53 -11.86 -5.33 29.55
N ASP A 54 -11.75 -4.66 30.73
CA ASP A 54 -12.49 -5.06 31.93
C ASP A 54 -13.96 -4.59 31.89
N TYR A 55 -14.30 -3.52 31.18
CA TYR A 55 -15.61 -2.86 31.25
C TYR A 55 -16.35 -2.71 29.92
N SER A 56 -15.75 -3.10 28.78
CA SER A 56 -16.44 -3.06 27.48
C SER A 56 -17.62 -4.05 27.46
N LEU A 57 -18.71 -3.60 26.90
CA LEU A 57 -19.88 -4.42 26.59
C LEU A 57 -19.78 -5.08 25.20
N PHE A 58 -18.74 -4.75 24.45
CA PHE A 58 -18.52 -5.24 23.09
C PHE A 58 -17.26 -6.10 23.04
N ASP A 59 -17.20 -7.00 22.09
CA ASP A 59 -16.01 -7.78 21.79
C ASP A 59 -14.86 -6.84 21.39
N ILE A 60 -13.68 -7.12 21.94
CA ILE A 60 -12.49 -6.30 21.73
C ILE A 60 -11.52 -7.05 20.83
N ASP A 61 -11.15 -6.38 19.75
CA ASP A 61 -10.05 -6.77 18.88
C ASP A 61 -8.77 -6.09 19.41
N GLU A 62 -7.90 -6.87 20.04
CA GLU A 62 -6.65 -6.38 20.64
C GLU A 62 -5.67 -5.85 19.59
N ASP A 63 -5.59 -6.46 18.41
CA ASP A 63 -4.71 -6.03 17.32
C ASP A 63 -5.16 -4.66 16.80
N LYS A 64 -6.46 -4.50 16.57
CA LYS A 64 -7.04 -3.22 16.18
C LYS A 64 -6.83 -2.13 17.23
N MET A 65 -6.94 -2.48 18.52
CA MET A 65 -6.69 -1.53 19.60
C MET A 65 -5.21 -1.12 19.66
N ALA A 66 -4.28 -2.05 19.41
CA ALA A 66 -2.86 -1.76 19.33
C ALA A 66 -2.53 -0.84 18.14
N ASP A 67 -3.12 -1.08 16.97
CA ASP A 67 -2.97 -0.25 15.78
C ASP A 67 -3.47 1.20 16.00
N TYR A 68 -4.63 1.36 16.64
CA TYR A 68 -5.14 2.69 16.98
C TYR A 68 -4.27 3.42 18.03
N ALA A 69 -3.71 2.67 18.98
CA ALA A 69 -2.76 3.26 19.95
C ALA A 69 -1.49 3.75 19.26
N ALA A 70 -0.93 2.96 18.33
CA ALA A 70 0.24 3.34 17.52
C ALA A 70 -0.06 4.55 16.62
N THR A 71 -1.22 4.57 15.97
CA THR A 71 -1.70 5.72 15.17
C THR A 71 -1.79 6.99 16.02
N GLY A 72 -2.37 6.88 17.23
CA GLY A 72 -2.48 8.01 18.15
C GLY A 72 -1.11 8.53 18.65
N LEU A 73 -0.13 7.64 18.81
CA LEU A 73 1.24 8.04 19.16
C LEU A 73 1.93 8.76 18.00
N ALA A 74 1.78 8.30 16.78
CA ALA A 74 2.31 8.96 15.60
C ALA A 74 1.68 10.35 15.40
N ALA A 75 0.36 10.45 15.54
CA ALA A 75 -0.37 11.71 15.42
C ALA A 75 0.04 12.77 16.49
N ALA A 76 0.59 12.33 17.64
CA ALA A 76 1.05 13.24 18.68
C ALA A 76 2.36 13.98 18.35
N VAL A 77 3.04 13.60 17.26
CA VAL A 77 4.30 14.26 16.81
C VAL A 77 4.01 15.60 16.12
N ASP A 78 2.77 15.83 15.67
CA ASP A 78 2.35 17.04 14.93
C ASP A 78 3.20 17.30 13.67
N ASP A 79 3.53 16.22 12.97
CA ASP A 79 4.25 16.23 11.71
C ASP A 79 3.47 15.48 10.63
N HIS A 80 3.26 16.13 9.47
CA HIS A 80 2.49 15.57 8.36
C HIS A 80 3.10 14.30 7.74
N TYR A 81 4.38 14.06 7.93
CA TYR A 81 5.10 12.93 7.36
C TYR A 81 5.22 11.76 8.33
N THR A 82 4.94 11.98 9.62
CA THR A 82 4.98 10.92 10.63
C THR A 82 3.65 10.19 10.69
N ASN A 83 3.60 9.00 10.10
CA ASN A 83 2.42 8.15 10.07
C ASN A 83 2.76 6.74 10.55
N TYR A 84 1.81 6.10 11.21
CA TYR A 84 1.84 4.67 11.48
C TYR A 84 1.02 3.94 10.43
N TYR A 85 1.59 2.90 9.86
CA TYR A 85 0.92 1.98 8.95
C TYR A 85 0.97 0.58 9.54
N ASN A 86 -0.18 -0.06 9.72
CA ASN A 86 -0.20 -1.50 9.94
C ASN A 86 0.23 -2.24 8.66
N LYS A 87 0.34 -3.56 8.75
CA LYS A 87 0.85 -4.38 7.64
C LYS A 87 0.05 -4.18 6.34
N GLU A 88 -1.26 -4.14 6.44
CA GLU A 88 -2.19 -3.98 5.31
C GLU A 88 -2.10 -2.56 4.74
N ALA A 89 -2.13 -1.55 5.60
CA ALA A 89 -1.99 -0.15 5.18
C ALA A 89 -0.61 0.13 4.57
N PHE A 90 0.46 -0.49 5.11
CA PHE A 90 1.81 -0.36 4.54
C PHE A 90 1.92 -1.03 3.17
N ALA A 91 1.30 -2.20 2.99
CA ALA A 91 1.24 -2.85 1.68
C ALA A 91 0.48 -1.99 0.66
N SER A 92 -0.65 -1.39 1.07
CA SER A 92 -1.41 -0.45 0.23
C SER A 92 -0.62 0.82 -0.09
N PHE A 93 0.08 1.37 0.89
CA PHE A 93 0.96 2.53 0.71
C PHE A 93 2.09 2.23 -0.29
N ASN A 94 2.78 1.10 -0.15
CA ASN A 94 3.82 0.69 -1.09
C ASN A 94 3.25 0.49 -2.51
N THR A 95 2.03 -0.08 -2.63
CA THR A 95 1.36 -0.21 -3.93
C THR A 95 1.05 1.16 -4.52
N SER A 96 0.69 2.15 -3.70
CA SER A 96 0.41 3.51 -4.19
C SER A 96 1.67 4.27 -4.62
N LEU A 97 2.84 3.88 -4.10
CA LEU A 97 4.14 4.43 -4.51
C LEU A 97 4.70 3.75 -5.77
N SER A 98 4.23 2.55 -6.09
CA SER A 98 4.62 1.87 -7.33
C SER A 98 3.80 2.42 -8.51
N ASN A 99 4.47 2.64 -9.65
CA ASN A 99 3.80 3.07 -10.89
C ASN A 99 2.99 1.93 -11.54
N SER A 100 2.79 0.83 -10.83
CA SER A 100 2.04 -0.32 -11.30
C SER A 100 1.24 -0.94 -10.17
N PHE A 101 0.03 -1.38 -10.47
CA PHE A 101 -0.80 -2.13 -9.54
C PHE A 101 -1.58 -3.22 -10.30
N TYR A 102 -1.98 -4.26 -9.58
CA TYR A 102 -2.84 -5.29 -10.14
C TYR A 102 -4.30 -4.86 -10.07
N GLY A 103 -5.04 -5.05 -11.16
CA GLY A 103 -6.46 -4.76 -11.21
C GLY A 103 -6.98 -4.56 -12.63
N ILE A 104 -8.08 -3.81 -12.75
CA ILE A 104 -8.70 -3.51 -14.04
C ILE A 104 -8.33 -2.13 -14.61
N GLY A 105 -7.57 -1.31 -13.87
CA GLY A 105 -7.11 -0.01 -14.36
C GLY A 105 -8.23 1.02 -14.53
N ILE A 106 -8.87 1.39 -13.41
CA ILE A 106 -9.97 2.34 -13.40
C ILE A 106 -9.85 3.28 -12.19
N VAL A 107 -10.09 4.56 -12.40
CA VAL A 107 -10.24 5.57 -11.35
C VAL A 107 -11.72 5.79 -11.11
N VAL A 108 -12.18 5.58 -9.89
CA VAL A 108 -13.58 5.67 -9.49
C VAL A 108 -13.77 6.75 -8.45
N SER A 109 -14.89 7.43 -8.48
CA SER A 109 -15.35 8.39 -7.47
C SER A 109 -16.82 8.17 -7.15
N VAL A 110 -17.31 8.85 -6.14
CA VAL A 110 -18.75 8.88 -5.81
C VAL A 110 -19.36 10.15 -6.36
N ASP A 111 -20.40 10.01 -7.18
CA ASP A 111 -21.27 11.13 -7.54
C ASP A 111 -22.22 11.39 -6.36
N SER A 112 -21.94 12.45 -5.61
CA SER A 112 -22.71 12.82 -4.41
C SER A 112 -24.16 13.26 -4.71
N SER A 113 -24.51 13.53 -5.97
CA SER A 113 -25.87 13.93 -6.34
C SER A 113 -26.84 12.75 -6.36
N ASN A 114 -26.36 11.54 -6.64
CA ASN A 114 -27.17 10.35 -6.82
C ASN A 114 -26.63 9.12 -6.07
N ASN A 115 -25.53 9.29 -5.31
CA ASN A 115 -24.85 8.22 -4.57
C ASN A 115 -24.44 7.02 -5.44
N LYS A 116 -24.06 7.27 -6.70
CA LYS A 116 -23.56 6.24 -7.62
C LYS A 116 -22.05 6.29 -7.73
N LEU A 117 -21.44 5.13 -8.04
CA LEU A 117 -20.04 5.04 -8.41
C LEU A 117 -19.86 5.52 -9.85
N VAL A 118 -19.03 6.52 -10.06
CA VAL A 118 -18.73 7.08 -11.39
C VAL A 118 -17.28 6.81 -11.78
N VAL A 119 -17.07 6.41 -13.01
CA VAL A 119 -15.76 6.30 -13.63
C VAL A 119 -15.23 7.69 -13.92
N VAL A 120 -14.20 8.11 -13.20
CA VAL A 120 -13.48 9.36 -13.46
C VAL A 120 -12.68 9.21 -14.76
N SER A 121 -11.87 8.16 -14.83
CA SER A 121 -11.16 7.77 -16.06
C SER A 121 -10.71 6.32 -15.98
N PRO A 122 -10.77 5.55 -17.07
CA PRO A 122 -9.94 4.37 -17.20
C PRO A 122 -8.46 4.78 -17.36
N VAL A 123 -7.53 3.91 -16.95
CA VAL A 123 -6.09 4.10 -17.19
C VAL A 123 -5.81 3.79 -18.66
N ASP A 124 -5.10 4.68 -19.34
CA ASP A 124 -4.75 4.53 -20.74
C ASP A 124 -3.98 3.23 -21.01
N GLY A 125 -4.45 2.45 -21.98
CA GLY A 125 -3.88 1.14 -22.30
C GLY A 125 -4.15 0.05 -21.26
N GLY A 126 -4.85 0.36 -20.17
CA GLY A 126 -5.23 -0.59 -19.14
C GLY A 126 -6.41 -1.49 -19.54
N PRO A 127 -6.68 -2.55 -18.76
CA PRO A 127 -7.72 -3.53 -19.08
C PRO A 127 -9.12 -2.91 -19.29
N SER A 128 -9.50 -1.94 -18.45
CA SER A 128 -10.81 -1.26 -18.54
C SER A 128 -10.94 -0.39 -19.79
N ALA A 129 -9.88 0.34 -20.13
CA ALA A 129 -9.85 1.16 -21.36
C ALA A 129 -9.97 0.27 -22.60
N ASN A 130 -9.23 -0.85 -22.63
CA ASN A 130 -9.25 -1.83 -23.72
C ASN A 130 -10.61 -2.53 -23.83
N ALA A 131 -11.32 -2.71 -22.72
CA ALA A 131 -12.68 -3.25 -22.71
C ALA A 131 -13.73 -2.24 -23.19
N GLY A 132 -13.42 -0.93 -23.28
CA GLY A 132 -14.33 0.10 -23.75
C GLY A 132 -15.13 0.81 -22.64
N ILE A 133 -14.66 0.74 -21.40
CA ILE A 133 -15.17 1.59 -20.32
C ILE A 133 -14.70 3.02 -20.55
N LEU A 134 -15.58 3.99 -20.32
CA LEU A 134 -15.33 5.40 -20.58
C LEU A 134 -15.50 6.24 -19.31
N SER A 135 -14.90 7.42 -19.32
CA SER A 135 -15.15 8.45 -18.30
C SER A 135 -16.63 8.85 -18.31
N GLY A 136 -17.23 8.96 -17.13
CA GLY A 136 -18.64 9.28 -16.94
C GLY A 136 -19.57 8.06 -16.87
N ASP A 137 -19.10 6.85 -17.12
CA ASP A 137 -19.89 5.63 -16.88
C ASP A 137 -20.20 5.48 -15.38
N TYR A 138 -21.41 5.03 -15.06
CA TYR A 138 -21.73 4.65 -13.69
C TYR A 138 -21.54 3.15 -13.48
N ILE A 139 -20.75 2.77 -12.50
CA ILE A 139 -20.64 1.37 -12.07
C ILE A 139 -21.83 1.05 -11.19
N VAL A 140 -22.68 0.14 -11.63
CA VAL A 140 -23.91 -0.25 -10.91
C VAL A 140 -23.82 -1.62 -10.28
N ALA A 141 -22.95 -2.54 -10.80
CA ALA A 141 -22.69 -3.82 -10.16
C ALA A 141 -21.28 -4.34 -10.49
N VAL A 142 -20.74 -5.17 -9.60
CA VAL A 142 -19.49 -5.93 -9.77
C VAL A 142 -19.78 -7.38 -9.43
N ASP A 143 -19.43 -8.30 -10.34
CA ASP A 143 -19.72 -9.75 -10.27
C ASP A 143 -21.18 -10.06 -9.91
N GLY A 144 -22.10 -9.23 -10.46
CA GLY A 144 -23.55 -9.39 -10.28
C GLY A 144 -24.11 -8.82 -8.98
N VAL A 145 -23.29 -8.28 -8.09
CA VAL A 145 -23.72 -7.61 -6.86
C VAL A 145 -23.82 -6.09 -7.12
N GLU A 146 -24.96 -5.49 -6.79
CA GLU A 146 -25.15 -4.04 -6.96
C GLU A 146 -24.43 -3.27 -5.84
N TYR A 147 -23.83 -2.12 -6.19
CA TYR A 147 -23.09 -1.24 -5.28
C TYR A 147 -23.56 0.22 -5.40
N THR A 148 -23.55 0.89 -4.26
CA THR A 148 -23.80 2.33 -4.15
C THR A 148 -22.50 3.07 -3.77
N GLY A 149 -22.50 4.40 -3.78
CA GLY A 149 -21.36 5.22 -3.41
C GLY A 149 -20.78 4.90 -2.02
N ASP A 150 -21.64 4.59 -1.05
CA ASP A 150 -21.22 4.24 0.32
C ASP A 150 -20.40 2.95 0.39
N GLN A 151 -20.54 2.10 -0.62
CA GLN A 151 -19.86 0.80 -0.73
C GLN A 151 -18.68 0.84 -1.70
N MET A 152 -18.18 2.04 -2.05
CA MET A 152 -17.07 2.21 -3.01
C MET A 152 -15.86 1.37 -2.66
N SER A 153 -15.46 1.34 -1.39
CA SER A 153 -14.26 0.61 -0.96
C SER A 153 -14.38 -0.89 -1.22
N GLU A 154 -15.56 -1.46 -0.99
CA GLU A 154 -15.84 -2.89 -1.23
C GLU A 154 -15.84 -3.20 -2.74
N ALA A 155 -16.54 -2.40 -3.54
CA ALA A 155 -16.56 -2.55 -4.99
C ALA A 155 -15.16 -2.45 -5.60
N VAL A 156 -14.35 -1.48 -5.15
CA VAL A 156 -12.96 -1.30 -5.58
C VAL A 156 -12.09 -2.50 -5.20
N SER A 157 -12.24 -3.03 -3.97
CA SER A 157 -11.51 -4.22 -3.51
C SER A 157 -11.80 -5.42 -4.40
N ILE A 158 -13.06 -5.66 -4.76
CA ILE A 158 -13.43 -6.75 -5.66
C ILE A 158 -12.86 -6.51 -7.07
N MET A 159 -13.02 -5.31 -7.63
CA MET A 159 -12.46 -4.98 -8.95
C MET A 159 -10.94 -5.14 -8.99
N ARG A 160 -10.23 -4.84 -7.90
CA ARG A 160 -8.80 -5.04 -7.74
C ARG A 160 -8.44 -6.51 -7.49
N GLY A 161 -9.35 -7.28 -6.90
CA GLY A 161 -9.14 -8.69 -6.51
C GLY A 161 -8.28 -8.81 -5.26
N ASP A 162 -8.53 -8.02 -4.21
CA ASP A 162 -7.69 -7.97 -3.02
C ASP A 162 -7.68 -9.29 -2.25
N ASP A 163 -8.77 -10.05 -2.31
CA ASP A 163 -8.88 -11.39 -1.69
C ASP A 163 -8.29 -12.52 -2.56
N ILE A 164 -7.79 -12.23 -3.76
CA ILE A 164 -7.27 -13.24 -4.70
C ILE A 164 -5.75 -13.28 -4.59
N LYS A 165 -5.20 -14.46 -4.27
CA LYS A 165 -3.75 -14.64 -4.08
C LYS A 165 -2.96 -14.43 -5.37
N ASP A 166 -3.42 -14.98 -6.50
CA ASP A 166 -2.81 -14.86 -7.82
C ASP A 166 -3.76 -14.09 -8.75
N LYS A 167 -3.75 -12.76 -8.64
CA LYS A 167 -4.72 -11.86 -9.28
C LYS A 167 -4.60 -11.79 -10.80
N LYS A 168 -3.39 -11.93 -11.34
CA LYS A 168 -3.10 -11.78 -12.76
C LYS A 168 -3.85 -12.81 -13.58
N GLY A 169 -4.56 -12.35 -14.61
CA GLY A 169 -5.35 -13.20 -15.50
C GLY A 169 -6.72 -13.62 -14.95
N THR A 170 -7.06 -13.26 -13.71
CA THR A 170 -8.42 -13.47 -13.20
C THR A 170 -9.39 -12.47 -13.81
N GLN A 171 -10.66 -12.83 -13.89
CA GLN A 171 -11.68 -11.98 -14.49
C GLN A 171 -12.61 -11.38 -13.43
N VAL A 172 -13.17 -10.24 -13.76
CA VAL A 172 -14.25 -9.60 -13.02
C VAL A 172 -15.28 -9.08 -14.02
N THR A 173 -16.55 -9.20 -13.68
CA THR A 173 -17.65 -8.64 -14.50
C THR A 173 -18.08 -7.30 -13.89
N VAL A 174 -17.88 -6.22 -14.63
CA VAL A 174 -18.34 -4.89 -14.25
C VAL A 174 -19.57 -4.55 -15.06
N THR A 175 -20.66 -4.22 -14.38
CA THR A 175 -21.87 -3.70 -15.01
C THR A 175 -21.87 -2.19 -14.90
N ILE A 176 -21.91 -1.53 -16.04
CA ILE A 176 -22.01 -0.07 -16.09
C ILE A 176 -23.38 0.37 -16.61
N GLU A 177 -23.77 1.58 -16.25
CA GLU A 177 -24.88 2.32 -16.83
C GLU A 177 -24.31 3.49 -17.63
N ARG A 178 -24.60 3.52 -18.92
CA ARG A 178 -24.23 4.57 -19.87
C ARG A 178 -25.48 4.98 -20.64
N ASP A 179 -25.82 6.26 -20.66
CA ASP A 179 -27.02 6.79 -21.34
C ASP A 179 -28.33 6.07 -20.96
N GLY A 180 -28.42 5.63 -19.69
CA GLY A 180 -29.57 4.90 -19.13
C GLY A 180 -29.63 3.42 -19.51
N ALA A 181 -28.65 2.91 -20.25
CA ALA A 181 -28.57 1.49 -20.63
C ALA A 181 -27.49 0.76 -19.81
N ARG A 182 -27.84 -0.43 -19.30
CA ARG A 182 -26.87 -1.29 -18.59
C ARG A 182 -26.08 -2.14 -19.60
N GLN A 183 -24.77 -2.17 -19.41
CA GLN A 183 -23.84 -2.96 -20.21
C GLN A 183 -22.90 -3.75 -19.28
N HIS A 184 -22.56 -4.98 -19.69
CA HIS A 184 -21.70 -5.88 -18.91
C HIS A 184 -20.35 -6.00 -19.60
N TYR A 185 -19.28 -5.79 -18.84
CA TYR A 185 -17.90 -5.91 -19.31
C TYR A 185 -17.19 -6.97 -18.48
N VAL A 186 -16.71 -8.04 -19.13
CA VAL A 186 -15.84 -9.03 -18.52
C VAL A 186 -14.40 -8.57 -18.75
N ILE A 187 -13.72 -8.20 -17.67
CA ILE A 187 -12.41 -7.58 -17.71
C ILE A 187 -11.41 -8.52 -17.03
N THR A 188 -10.32 -8.82 -17.73
CA THR A 188 -9.22 -9.61 -17.17
C THR A 188 -8.29 -8.69 -16.40
N ARG A 189 -8.05 -9.00 -15.12
CA ARG A 189 -7.10 -8.25 -14.28
C ARG A 189 -5.68 -8.47 -14.77
N ASP A 190 -4.93 -7.40 -14.86
CA ASP A 190 -3.51 -7.42 -15.24
C ASP A 190 -2.72 -6.38 -14.42
N VAL A 191 -1.43 -6.32 -14.66
CA VAL A 191 -0.59 -5.21 -14.19
C VAL A 191 -1.00 -3.95 -14.94
N VAL A 192 -1.48 -2.97 -14.20
CA VAL A 192 -1.83 -1.65 -14.72
C VAL A 192 -0.64 -0.71 -14.46
N LYS A 193 -0.02 -0.23 -15.53
CA LYS A 193 1.02 0.79 -15.43
C LYS A 193 0.39 2.16 -15.50
N VAL A 194 0.75 3.01 -14.54
CA VAL A 194 0.37 4.42 -14.54
C VAL A 194 1.58 5.21 -15.01
N ASN A 195 1.54 5.67 -16.26
CA ASN A 195 2.63 6.48 -16.79
C ASN A 195 2.68 7.84 -16.09
N THR A 196 3.85 8.20 -15.58
CA THR A 196 4.10 9.51 -14.96
C THR A 196 4.41 10.57 -16.00
N VAL A 197 4.73 10.15 -17.23
CA VAL A 197 5.06 11.05 -18.34
C VAL A 197 4.08 10.82 -19.49
N SER A 198 3.53 11.91 -20.00
CA SER A 198 2.75 11.94 -21.24
C SER A 198 3.32 12.95 -22.20
N SER A 199 3.34 12.67 -23.49
CA SER A 199 3.88 13.55 -24.50
C SER A 199 3.03 13.56 -25.77
N LYS A 200 3.00 14.70 -26.45
CA LYS A 200 2.38 14.84 -27.78
C LYS A 200 3.03 15.99 -28.56
N MET A 201 3.02 15.86 -29.88
CA MET A 201 3.27 17.02 -30.74
C MET A 201 2.05 17.93 -30.76
N LEU A 202 2.26 19.24 -30.61
CA LEU A 202 1.23 20.25 -30.78
C LEU A 202 1.17 20.71 -32.25
N ASP A 203 2.34 20.80 -32.87
CA ASP A 203 2.53 21.06 -34.31
C ASP A 203 3.87 20.40 -34.74
N ASP A 204 4.34 20.70 -35.95
CA ASP A 204 5.55 20.10 -36.52
C ASP A 204 6.84 20.50 -35.79
N GLU A 205 6.83 21.54 -34.95
CA GLU A 205 8.01 22.08 -34.28
C GLU A 205 7.89 22.09 -32.76
N ILE A 206 6.66 21.99 -32.20
CA ILE A 206 6.41 22.15 -30.78
C ILE A 206 5.88 20.85 -30.19
N ALA A 207 6.61 20.30 -29.24
CA ALA A 207 6.18 19.16 -28.43
C ALA A 207 5.73 19.59 -27.03
N TYR A 208 4.72 18.93 -26.52
CA TYR A 208 4.26 19.06 -25.15
C TYR A 208 4.60 17.81 -24.37
N VAL A 209 5.31 17.96 -23.26
CA VAL A 209 5.62 16.88 -22.32
C VAL A 209 5.08 17.25 -20.95
N ARG A 210 4.31 16.36 -20.35
CA ARG A 210 3.76 16.52 -19.01
C ARG A 210 4.31 15.44 -18.10
N ILE A 211 4.89 15.85 -16.98
CA ILE A 211 5.28 14.97 -15.88
C ILE A 211 4.27 15.20 -14.75
N THR A 212 3.58 14.14 -14.32
CA THR A 212 2.57 14.21 -13.26
C THR A 212 3.14 13.93 -11.89
N GLU A 213 4.21 13.11 -11.85
CA GLU A 213 4.82 12.65 -10.61
C GLU A 213 6.28 12.28 -10.87
N PHE A 214 7.15 12.39 -9.86
CA PHE A 214 8.55 11.95 -9.92
C PHE A 214 8.68 10.69 -9.07
N ASN A 215 8.71 9.52 -9.71
CA ASN A 215 8.89 8.24 -9.06
C ASN A 215 10.21 7.61 -9.45
N SER A 216 10.86 6.98 -8.47
CA SER A 216 11.96 6.04 -8.70
C SER A 216 11.45 4.64 -8.41
N VAL A 217 11.63 3.73 -9.34
CA VAL A 217 11.24 2.32 -9.15
C VAL A 217 12.43 1.54 -8.64
N ASP A 218 12.20 0.65 -7.67
CA ASP A 218 13.21 -0.34 -7.31
C ASP A 218 13.35 -1.30 -8.52
N THR A 219 14.54 -1.34 -9.10
CA THR A 219 14.85 -1.98 -10.39
C THR A 219 14.66 -3.50 -10.43
N ASN A 220 14.07 -4.08 -9.37
CA ASN A 220 13.83 -5.52 -9.25
C ASN A 220 12.48 -5.99 -9.86
N GLU A 221 11.60 -5.08 -10.30
CA GLU A 221 10.35 -5.44 -10.97
C GLU A 221 10.54 -5.44 -12.49
N GLU A 222 10.26 -6.58 -13.12
CA GLU A 222 10.39 -6.78 -14.57
C GLU A 222 9.52 -5.79 -15.35
N GLY A 223 10.15 -4.88 -16.09
CA GLY A 223 9.49 -3.88 -16.92
C GLY A 223 9.01 -2.63 -16.18
N ALA A 224 9.39 -2.43 -14.94
CA ALA A 224 9.18 -1.17 -14.23
C ALA A 224 10.06 -0.09 -14.86
N GLN A 225 9.47 1.07 -15.17
CA GLN A 225 10.16 2.25 -15.65
C GLN A 225 9.94 3.37 -14.63
N ASP A 226 11.02 4.07 -14.28
CA ASP A 226 10.90 5.27 -13.48
C ASP A 226 10.54 6.48 -14.36
N THR A 227 10.23 7.60 -13.73
CA THR A 227 9.88 8.85 -14.45
C THR A 227 10.99 9.29 -15.39
N TYR A 228 12.27 9.00 -15.06
CA TYR A 228 13.39 9.34 -15.92
C TYR A 228 13.38 8.52 -17.22
N ASP A 229 13.16 7.21 -17.12
CA ASP A 229 13.11 6.32 -18.29
C ASP A 229 11.91 6.64 -19.19
N GLU A 230 10.74 6.94 -18.59
CA GLU A 230 9.56 7.39 -19.32
C GLU A 230 9.81 8.73 -20.03
N PHE A 231 10.43 9.70 -19.33
CA PHE A 231 10.75 10.99 -19.91
C PHE A 231 11.73 10.86 -21.08
N LYS A 232 12.79 10.06 -20.90
CA LYS A 232 13.76 9.79 -21.97
C LYS A 232 13.07 9.16 -23.17
N SER A 233 12.23 8.15 -22.96
CA SER A 233 11.48 7.50 -24.03
C SER A 233 10.55 8.47 -24.76
N ALA A 234 9.91 9.38 -24.02
CA ALA A 234 9.06 10.41 -24.59
C ALA A 234 9.86 11.37 -25.50
N ILE A 235 11.01 11.86 -25.03
CA ILE A 235 11.90 12.73 -25.84
C ILE A 235 12.41 12.01 -27.09
N ASP A 236 12.84 10.75 -26.94
CA ASP A 236 13.33 9.95 -28.07
C ASP A 236 12.23 9.70 -29.12
N SER A 237 10.97 9.64 -28.71
CA SER A 237 9.83 9.46 -29.62
C SER A 237 9.45 10.75 -30.36
N LEU A 238 9.60 11.90 -29.70
CA LEU A 238 9.29 13.22 -30.25
C LEU A 238 10.38 13.76 -31.19
N SER A 239 11.59 13.19 -31.11
CA SER A 239 12.75 13.60 -31.91
C SER A 239 12.85 12.90 -33.28
N LYS A 240 11.89 12.05 -33.62
CA LYS A 240 11.83 11.28 -34.88
C LYS A 240 10.91 11.94 -35.89
#